data_3e3fa74cc784cf5c4deb8123cab6bac0
#
_entry.id   3e3fa74cc784cf5c4deb8123cab6bac0
#
_cell.length_a   1.000
_cell.length_b   1.000
_cell.length_c   1.000
_cell.angle_alpha   90.00
_cell.angle_beta   90.00
_cell.angle_gamma   90.00
#
_symmetry.space_group_name_H-M   'P 1'
#
loop_
_entity.id
_entity.type
_entity.pdbx_description
1 polymer ?
#
loop_
_entity_poly.entity_id
_entity_poly.type
_entity_poly.pdbx_seq_one_letter_code
_entity_poly.pdbx_strand_id
1 'polypeptide(L)'
;MDELERTGVVYLRHLTDADLRALVHADEVSTAEADARIQALRRSPALLLEVLDRPAASAGLLNLASARDPQRYTLISPFLVFAAAIHRVAADLGRSGYVPERATPRLRIPVFDGPQLAAYLAEPEHRLFLIELLASFARSSSGVVVTQTAQGPRRRRWNDLDLGRLAGLLDALPDQDRPPVWRRLGDLALFLAGVFPAALDRALAGRLDPVRLALTTGLGPPSVGLGPAELFEWFGASWYRLAARRTVAAREAAAALRDRADHIHEARRVLNAAADRYLMPVTISWLSSPD
;
A
#
# COMPACT_ATOMS: atom_id res chain seq x y z
N MET A 1 -8.16 -7.05 24.73
CA MET A 1 -8.51 -6.43 23.42
C MET A 1 -8.06 -7.42 22.37
N ASP A 2 -8.98 -7.96 21.61
CA ASP A 2 -8.64 -8.89 20.53
C ASP A 2 -7.98 -8.16 19.34
N GLU A 3 -7.59 -8.92 18.33
CA GLU A 3 -6.86 -8.38 17.17
C GLU A 3 -7.75 -7.48 16.31
N LEU A 4 -9.00 -7.86 16.08
CA LEU A 4 -9.97 -7.06 15.34
C LEU A 4 -10.19 -5.69 16.00
N GLU A 5 -10.35 -5.67 17.33
CA GLU A 5 -10.52 -4.44 18.08
C GLU A 5 -9.29 -3.53 17.98
N ARG A 6 -8.07 -4.10 18.08
CA ARG A 6 -6.82 -3.34 17.91
C ARG A 6 -6.71 -2.73 16.51
N THR A 7 -6.96 -3.52 15.48
CA THR A 7 -6.92 -3.08 14.10
C THR A 7 -7.97 -2.00 13.84
N GLY A 8 -9.20 -2.21 14.31
CA GLY A 8 -10.28 -1.22 14.19
C GLY A 8 -9.97 0.12 14.85
N VAL A 9 -9.26 0.13 16.00
CA VAL A 9 -8.76 1.37 16.63
C VAL A 9 -7.80 2.11 15.70
N VAL A 10 -6.91 1.39 15.00
CA VAL A 10 -5.98 2.02 14.03
C VAL A 10 -6.76 2.61 12.86
N TYR A 11 -7.74 1.91 12.30
CA TYR A 11 -8.62 2.45 11.26
C TYR A 11 -9.28 3.76 11.71
N LEU A 12 -9.88 3.79 12.90
CA LEU A 12 -10.54 4.99 13.42
C LEU A 12 -9.60 6.20 13.53
N ARG A 13 -8.31 6.00 13.78
CA ARG A 13 -7.33 7.09 13.82
C ARG A 13 -7.07 7.73 12.47
N HIS A 14 -7.28 7.00 11.38
CA HIS A 14 -7.13 7.49 10.02
C HIS A 14 -8.41 8.11 9.46
N LEU A 15 -9.57 7.84 10.05
CA LEU A 15 -10.87 8.27 9.55
C LEU A 15 -11.30 9.60 10.16
N THR A 16 -11.84 10.47 9.31
CA THR A 16 -12.48 11.71 9.69
C THR A 16 -13.97 11.50 10.00
N ASP A 17 -14.62 12.49 10.57
CA ASP A 17 -16.09 12.49 10.75
C ASP A 17 -16.82 12.41 9.40
N ALA A 18 -16.27 13.03 8.35
CA ALA A 18 -16.82 12.94 7.01
C ALA A 18 -16.73 11.50 6.46
N ASP A 19 -15.62 10.81 6.71
CA ASP A 19 -15.45 9.40 6.33
C ASP A 19 -16.48 8.50 7.02
N LEU A 20 -16.70 8.68 8.32
CA LEU A 20 -17.68 7.90 9.07
C LEU A 20 -19.10 8.13 8.56
N ARG A 21 -19.46 9.38 8.22
CA ARG A 21 -20.77 9.70 7.60
C ARG A 21 -20.90 9.05 6.23
N ALA A 22 -19.86 9.11 5.40
CA ALA A 22 -19.85 8.47 4.09
C ALA A 22 -20.02 6.95 4.19
N LEU A 23 -19.34 6.31 5.14
CA LEU A 23 -19.46 4.87 5.40
C LEU A 23 -20.86 4.49 5.83
N VAL A 24 -21.46 5.22 6.78
CA VAL A 24 -22.81 4.98 7.28
C VAL A 24 -23.83 5.17 6.17
N HIS A 25 -23.64 6.18 5.31
CA HIS A 25 -24.49 6.39 4.15
C HIS A 25 -24.36 5.26 3.12
N ALA A 26 -23.14 4.78 2.88
CA ALA A 26 -22.88 3.65 1.98
C ALA A 26 -23.42 2.30 2.51
N ASP A 27 -23.59 2.17 3.83
CA ASP A 27 -24.25 1.01 4.51
C ASP A 27 -25.79 1.14 4.53
N GLU A 28 -26.37 2.10 3.78
CA GLU A 28 -27.80 2.33 3.62
C GLU A 28 -28.56 2.60 4.95
N VAL A 29 -27.86 3.10 5.95
CA VAL A 29 -28.48 3.51 7.23
C VAL A 29 -29.26 4.80 7.04
N SER A 30 -30.46 4.87 7.62
CA SER A 30 -31.31 6.07 7.53
C SER A 30 -30.63 7.30 8.15
N THR A 31 -30.91 8.48 7.61
CA THR A 31 -30.31 9.74 8.09
C THR A 31 -30.64 9.99 9.57
N ALA A 32 -31.80 9.54 10.02
CA ALA A 32 -32.24 9.68 11.43
C ALA A 32 -31.40 8.80 12.40
N GLU A 33 -30.81 7.70 11.91
CA GLU A 33 -30.00 6.75 12.70
C GLU A 33 -28.50 6.95 12.52
N ALA A 34 -28.11 7.81 11.59
CA ALA A 34 -26.71 7.98 11.19
C ALA A 34 -25.79 8.38 12.36
N ASP A 35 -26.20 9.34 13.18
CA ASP A 35 -25.39 9.79 14.32
C ASP A 35 -25.25 8.68 15.39
N ALA A 36 -26.32 7.94 15.67
CA ALA A 36 -26.27 6.80 16.59
C ALA A 36 -25.35 5.70 16.08
N ARG A 37 -25.37 5.45 14.77
CA ARG A 37 -24.49 4.47 14.11
C ARG A 37 -23.03 4.89 14.16
N ILE A 38 -22.71 6.16 13.89
CA ILE A 38 -21.36 6.71 14.03
C ILE A 38 -20.83 6.54 15.45
N GLN A 39 -21.67 6.83 16.47
CA GLN A 39 -21.28 6.63 17.87
C GLN A 39 -21.07 5.15 18.22
N ALA A 40 -21.83 4.24 17.60
CA ALA A 40 -21.62 2.80 17.75
C ALA A 40 -20.27 2.36 17.15
N LEU A 41 -19.93 2.82 15.94
CA LEU A 41 -18.63 2.55 15.28
C LEU A 41 -17.44 3.04 16.12
N ARG A 42 -17.57 4.20 16.76
CA ARG A 42 -16.51 4.73 17.63
C ARG A 42 -16.34 3.95 18.94
N ARG A 43 -17.45 3.39 19.48
CA ARG A 43 -17.43 2.60 20.71
C ARG A 43 -16.99 1.16 20.51
N SER A 44 -17.24 0.61 19.33
CA SER A 44 -16.86 -0.76 18.95
C SER A 44 -16.09 -0.73 17.63
N PRO A 45 -14.75 -0.53 17.67
CA PRO A 45 -13.91 -0.49 16.49
C PRO A 45 -13.96 -1.75 15.60
N ALA A 46 -14.22 -2.93 16.19
CA ALA A 46 -14.43 -4.16 15.42
C ALA A 46 -15.64 -4.06 14.49
N LEU A 47 -16.72 -3.39 14.90
CA LEU A 47 -17.91 -3.17 14.09
C LEU A 47 -17.60 -2.38 12.81
N LEU A 48 -16.59 -1.49 12.83
CA LEU A 48 -16.14 -0.76 11.64
C LEU A 48 -15.63 -1.71 10.56
N LEU A 49 -14.84 -2.70 10.95
CA LEU A 49 -14.30 -3.71 10.02
C LEU A 49 -15.43 -4.58 9.45
N GLU A 50 -16.37 -4.98 10.28
CA GLU A 50 -17.55 -5.72 9.82
C GLU A 50 -18.38 -4.94 8.80
N VAL A 51 -18.53 -3.63 8.97
CA VAL A 51 -19.24 -2.77 8.00
C VAL A 51 -18.47 -2.67 6.70
N LEU A 52 -17.15 -2.48 6.75
CA LEU A 52 -16.31 -2.44 5.56
C LEU A 52 -16.28 -3.78 4.79
N ASP A 53 -16.43 -4.91 5.50
CA ASP A 53 -16.50 -6.24 4.89
C ASP A 53 -17.85 -6.48 4.16
N ARG A 54 -18.87 -5.64 4.38
CA ARG A 54 -20.12 -5.72 3.64
C ARG A 54 -19.95 -5.29 2.20
N PRO A 55 -20.29 -6.14 1.21
CA PRO A 55 -20.10 -5.80 -0.22
C PRO A 55 -20.87 -4.54 -0.65
N ALA A 56 -22.02 -4.26 -0.04
CA ALA A 56 -22.82 -3.06 -0.34
C ALA A 56 -22.11 -1.78 0.12
N ALA A 57 -21.59 -1.75 1.35
CA ALA A 57 -20.89 -0.60 1.91
C ALA A 57 -19.61 -0.28 1.11
N SER A 58 -18.77 -1.27 0.86
CA SER A 58 -17.54 -1.09 0.06
C SER A 58 -17.85 -0.64 -1.39
N ALA A 59 -18.88 -1.21 -2.03
CA ALA A 59 -19.30 -0.78 -3.37
C ALA A 59 -19.85 0.65 -3.37
N GLY A 60 -20.66 1.01 -2.37
CA GLY A 60 -21.19 2.37 -2.21
C GLY A 60 -20.09 3.41 -2.06
N LEU A 61 -19.07 3.13 -1.25
CA LEU A 61 -17.90 4.01 -1.08
C LEU A 61 -17.11 4.17 -2.38
N LEU A 62 -16.86 3.08 -3.12
CA LEU A 62 -16.16 3.14 -4.41
C LEU A 62 -16.97 3.91 -5.46
N ASN A 63 -18.30 3.78 -5.47
CA ASN A 63 -19.17 4.57 -6.33
C ASN A 63 -19.14 6.07 -5.96
N LEU A 64 -19.10 6.41 -4.67
CA LEU A 64 -18.91 7.79 -4.23
C LEU A 64 -17.57 8.35 -4.70
N ALA A 65 -16.50 7.56 -4.61
CA ALA A 65 -15.17 7.95 -5.08
C ALA A 65 -15.08 8.08 -6.61
N SER A 66 -15.89 7.36 -7.38
CA SER A 66 -15.90 7.40 -8.83
C SER A 66 -16.78 8.49 -9.44
N ALA A 67 -17.61 9.14 -8.62
CA ALA A 67 -18.46 10.22 -9.09
C ALA A 67 -17.61 11.36 -9.68
N ARG A 68 -17.90 11.77 -10.92
CA ARG A 68 -17.18 12.84 -11.66
C ARG A 68 -17.39 14.25 -11.08
N ASP A 69 -17.95 14.35 -9.88
CA ASP A 69 -18.21 15.61 -9.20
C ASP A 69 -17.04 15.94 -8.28
N PRO A 70 -16.22 16.96 -8.61
CA PRO A 70 -15.06 17.34 -7.79
C PRO A 70 -15.41 17.67 -6.34
N GLN A 71 -16.64 18.13 -6.06
CA GLN A 71 -17.07 18.44 -4.70
C GLN A 71 -17.26 17.17 -3.85
N ARG A 72 -17.54 16.03 -4.46
CA ARG A 72 -17.70 14.75 -3.76
C ARG A 72 -16.35 14.09 -3.43
N TYR A 73 -15.31 14.34 -4.22
CA TYR A 73 -13.94 13.85 -3.94
C TYR A 73 -13.35 14.42 -2.65
N THR A 74 -13.78 15.59 -2.22
CA THR A 74 -13.30 16.23 -0.98
C THR A 74 -13.97 15.67 0.28
N LEU A 75 -14.98 14.83 0.14
CA LEU A 75 -15.80 14.33 1.25
C LEU A 75 -15.23 13.06 1.91
N ILE A 76 -14.40 12.30 1.21
CA ILE A 76 -13.84 11.04 1.71
C ILE A 76 -12.33 11.03 1.60
N SER A 77 -11.67 10.50 2.63
CA SER A 77 -10.22 10.40 2.65
C SER A 77 -9.70 9.31 1.70
N PRO A 78 -8.45 9.44 1.19
CA PRO A 78 -7.79 8.36 0.46
C PRO A 78 -7.75 7.05 1.24
N PHE A 79 -7.56 7.11 2.55
CA PHE A 79 -7.55 5.93 3.41
C PHE A 79 -8.87 5.15 3.32
N LEU A 80 -10.03 5.83 3.40
CA LEU A 80 -11.33 5.16 3.33
C LEU A 80 -11.58 4.53 1.95
N VAL A 81 -11.17 5.19 0.86
CA VAL A 81 -11.31 4.63 -0.49
C VAL A 81 -10.45 3.39 -0.66
N PHE A 82 -9.20 3.41 -0.19
CA PHE A 82 -8.34 2.24 -0.25
C PHE A 82 -8.83 1.12 0.67
N ALA A 83 -9.38 1.46 1.84
CA ALA A 83 -10.05 0.48 2.70
C ALA A 83 -11.20 -0.21 1.95
N ALA A 84 -12.09 0.56 1.33
CA ALA A 84 -13.18 0.00 0.54
C ALA A 84 -12.68 -0.91 -0.60
N ALA A 85 -11.60 -0.53 -1.30
CA ALA A 85 -11.04 -1.33 -2.37
C ALA A 85 -10.44 -2.67 -1.86
N ILE A 86 -9.65 -2.64 -0.78
CA ILE A 86 -9.02 -3.84 -0.22
C ILE A 86 -10.06 -4.79 0.38
N HIS A 87 -11.03 -4.27 1.15
CA HIS A 87 -12.13 -5.08 1.69
C HIS A 87 -12.99 -5.69 0.57
N ARG A 88 -13.19 -4.95 -0.52
CA ARG A 88 -13.91 -5.48 -1.68
C ARG A 88 -13.14 -6.60 -2.36
N VAL A 89 -11.82 -6.47 -2.53
CA VAL A 89 -10.96 -7.55 -3.05
C VAL A 89 -11.05 -8.78 -2.15
N ALA A 90 -11.00 -8.63 -0.83
CA ALA A 90 -11.14 -9.74 0.11
C ALA A 90 -12.48 -10.48 -0.07
N ALA A 91 -13.58 -9.74 -0.19
CA ALA A 91 -14.90 -10.30 -0.43
C ALA A 91 -15.01 -11.02 -1.79
N ASP A 92 -14.34 -10.53 -2.84
CA ASP A 92 -14.35 -11.15 -4.16
C ASP A 92 -13.48 -12.41 -4.22
N LEU A 93 -12.31 -12.41 -3.57
CA LEU A 93 -11.43 -13.56 -3.48
C LEU A 93 -12.07 -14.74 -2.73
N GLY A 94 -12.85 -14.44 -1.70
CA GLY A 94 -13.63 -15.46 -0.98
C GLY A 94 -14.66 -16.20 -1.86
N ARG A 95 -15.01 -15.63 -3.03
CA ARG A 95 -15.98 -16.19 -3.97
C ARG A 95 -15.36 -16.75 -5.25
N SER A 96 -14.13 -16.37 -5.57
CA SER A 96 -13.46 -16.74 -6.82
C SER A 96 -12.28 -17.64 -6.55
N GLY A 97 -12.23 -18.82 -7.22
CA GLY A 97 -11.09 -19.73 -7.13
C GLY A 97 -9.84 -19.25 -7.87
N TYR A 98 -9.92 -18.16 -8.65
CA TYR A 98 -8.81 -17.63 -9.44
C TYR A 98 -8.81 -16.10 -9.46
N VAL A 99 -7.65 -15.53 -9.73
CA VAL A 99 -7.46 -14.10 -9.98
C VAL A 99 -6.93 -13.92 -11.40
N PRO A 100 -7.55 -13.05 -12.24
CA PRO A 100 -6.99 -12.73 -13.54
C PRO A 100 -5.72 -11.91 -13.36
N GLU A 101 -4.59 -12.42 -13.80
CA GLU A 101 -3.32 -11.70 -13.81
C GLU A 101 -2.99 -11.21 -15.22
N ARG A 102 -2.44 -10.00 -15.30
CA ARG A 102 -2.03 -9.41 -16.58
C ARG A 102 -0.71 -10.02 -17.02
N ALA A 103 -0.77 -10.95 -18.00
CA ALA A 103 0.42 -11.54 -18.63
C ALA A 103 1.04 -10.58 -19.66
N THR A 104 0.22 -9.78 -20.36
CA THR A 104 0.64 -8.71 -21.28
C THR A 104 -0.35 -7.52 -21.18
N PRO A 105 -0.08 -6.37 -21.81
CA PRO A 105 -1.03 -5.24 -21.81
C PRO A 105 -2.43 -5.59 -22.31
N ARG A 106 -2.57 -6.68 -23.11
CA ARG A 106 -3.85 -7.12 -23.71
C ARG A 106 -4.31 -8.50 -23.26
N LEU A 107 -3.48 -9.26 -22.54
CA LEU A 107 -3.79 -10.63 -22.15
C LEU A 107 -3.82 -10.76 -20.63
N ARG A 108 -4.91 -11.31 -20.13
CA ARG A 108 -5.05 -11.74 -18.73
C ARG A 108 -5.19 -13.25 -18.70
N ILE A 109 -4.47 -13.88 -17.81
CA ILE A 109 -4.54 -15.33 -17.57
C ILE A 109 -5.13 -15.59 -16.19
N PRO A 110 -5.98 -16.63 -16.03
CA PRO A 110 -6.45 -17.01 -14.71
C PRO A 110 -5.32 -17.68 -13.92
N VAL A 111 -5.05 -17.20 -12.72
CA VAL A 111 -4.11 -17.82 -11.79
C VAL A 111 -4.90 -18.30 -10.58
N PHE A 112 -4.77 -19.59 -10.25
CA PHE A 112 -5.61 -20.30 -9.27
C PHE A 112 -5.04 -20.22 -7.85
N ASP A 113 -4.70 -19.03 -7.39
CA ASP A 113 -4.20 -18.75 -6.05
C ASP A 113 -5.20 -17.94 -5.19
N GLY A 114 -6.44 -17.80 -5.66
CA GLY A 114 -7.50 -17.12 -4.94
C GLY A 114 -7.61 -17.53 -3.47
N PRO A 115 -7.60 -18.83 -3.11
CA PRO A 115 -7.64 -19.26 -1.72
C PRO A 115 -6.45 -18.78 -0.88
N GLN A 116 -5.23 -18.76 -1.43
CA GLN A 116 -4.03 -18.27 -0.73
C GLN A 116 -4.12 -16.77 -0.47
N LEU A 117 -4.56 -15.99 -1.47
CA LEU A 117 -4.76 -14.55 -1.33
C LEU A 117 -5.91 -14.22 -0.37
N ALA A 118 -6.98 -15.04 -0.37
CA ALA A 118 -8.07 -14.90 0.61
C ALA A 118 -7.58 -15.18 2.03
N ALA A 119 -6.74 -16.20 2.23
CA ALA A 119 -6.13 -16.51 3.52
C ALA A 119 -5.21 -15.36 3.99
N TYR A 120 -4.40 -14.79 3.09
CA TYR A 120 -3.58 -13.61 3.40
C TYR A 120 -4.45 -12.43 3.86
N LEU A 121 -5.57 -12.15 3.18
CA LEU A 121 -6.48 -11.06 3.55
C LEU A 121 -7.43 -11.40 4.71
N ALA A 122 -7.49 -12.66 5.16
CA ALA A 122 -8.22 -13.00 6.38
C ALA A 122 -7.60 -12.33 7.63
N GLU A 123 -6.28 -12.12 7.61
CA GLU A 123 -5.57 -11.40 8.67
C GLU A 123 -5.84 -9.89 8.59
N PRO A 124 -6.44 -9.27 9.64
CA PRO A 124 -6.77 -7.84 9.62
C PRO A 124 -5.55 -6.92 9.49
N GLU A 125 -4.41 -7.33 10.02
CA GLU A 125 -3.16 -6.58 9.94
C GLU A 125 -2.61 -6.49 8.51
N HIS A 126 -2.79 -7.53 7.69
CA HIS A 126 -2.41 -7.51 6.27
C HIS A 126 -3.28 -6.52 5.47
N ARG A 127 -4.58 -6.51 5.71
CA ARG A 127 -5.47 -5.51 5.09
C ARG A 127 -5.07 -4.09 5.47
N LEU A 128 -4.87 -3.84 6.77
CA LEU A 128 -4.45 -2.54 7.26
C LEU A 128 -3.12 -2.11 6.61
N PHE A 129 -2.13 -3.00 6.54
CA PHE A 129 -0.84 -2.71 5.92
C PHE A 129 -1.00 -2.24 4.47
N LEU A 130 -1.80 -2.95 3.66
CA LEU A 130 -2.02 -2.57 2.25
C LEU A 130 -2.73 -1.23 2.11
N ILE A 131 -3.70 -0.94 2.98
CA ILE A 131 -4.43 0.32 3.00
C ILE A 131 -3.50 1.48 3.39
N GLU A 132 -2.72 1.33 4.46
CA GLU A 132 -1.74 2.33 4.89
C GLU A 132 -0.66 2.57 3.82
N LEU A 133 -0.20 1.50 3.15
CA LEU A 133 0.74 1.58 2.03
C LEU A 133 0.18 2.48 0.93
N LEU A 134 -1.02 2.18 0.43
CA LEU A 134 -1.69 2.97 -0.60
C LEU A 134 -1.91 4.41 -0.15
N ALA A 135 -2.41 4.62 1.06
CA ALA A 135 -2.66 5.94 1.62
C ALA A 135 -1.37 6.76 1.76
N SER A 136 -0.25 6.11 2.05
CA SER A 136 1.06 6.77 2.19
C SER A 136 1.58 7.35 0.87
N PHE A 137 1.11 6.83 -0.29
CA PHE A 137 1.47 7.31 -1.62
C PHE A 137 0.39 8.19 -2.27
N ALA A 138 -0.73 8.42 -1.59
CA ALA A 138 -1.73 9.39 -2.06
C ALA A 138 -1.21 10.84 -2.06
N ARG A 139 -0.16 11.10 -1.31
CA ARG A 139 0.56 12.39 -1.29
C ARG A 139 2.05 12.10 -1.40
N SER A 140 2.67 12.50 -2.50
CA SER A 140 4.11 12.39 -2.66
C SER A 140 4.84 13.35 -1.72
N SER A 141 5.91 12.88 -1.13
CA SER A 141 6.81 13.68 -0.28
C SER A 141 8.17 13.83 -0.95
N SER A 142 8.73 15.02 -0.87
CA SER A 142 10.09 15.30 -1.38
C SER A 142 10.79 16.29 -0.47
N GLY A 143 12.11 16.31 -0.53
CA GLY A 143 12.88 17.21 0.32
C GLY A 143 14.36 17.26 -0.05
N VAL A 144 15.12 17.93 0.81
CA VAL A 144 16.57 18.04 0.69
C VAL A 144 17.19 17.67 2.03
N VAL A 145 18.10 16.70 2.01
CA VAL A 145 18.99 16.39 3.13
C VAL A 145 20.31 17.09 2.93
N VAL A 146 20.81 17.76 3.96
CA VAL A 146 22.13 18.39 3.97
C VAL A 146 23.01 17.61 4.94
N THR A 147 24.07 17.01 4.42
CA THR A 147 25.09 16.30 5.22
C THR A 147 26.38 17.05 5.21
N GLN A 148 27.04 17.16 6.36
CA GLN A 148 28.39 17.69 6.47
C GLN A 148 29.38 16.58 6.07
N THR A 149 30.23 16.88 5.10
CA THR A 149 31.32 16.00 4.67
C THR A 149 32.66 16.70 4.88
N ALA A 150 33.78 15.97 4.81
CA ALA A 150 35.11 16.55 4.86
C ALA A 150 35.36 17.60 3.77
N GLN A 151 34.58 17.59 2.69
CA GLN A 151 34.64 18.51 1.55
C GLN A 151 33.61 19.65 1.64
N GLY A 152 32.87 19.77 2.77
CA GLY A 152 31.82 20.76 2.99
C GLY A 152 30.40 20.18 2.95
N PRO A 153 29.39 21.07 3.05
CA PRO A 153 28.00 20.64 3.07
C PRO A 153 27.57 20.08 1.72
N ARG A 154 27.06 18.85 1.72
CA ARG A 154 26.51 18.16 0.54
C ARG A 154 25.00 18.12 0.61
N ARG A 155 24.32 18.66 -0.40
CA ARG A 155 22.85 18.65 -0.51
C ARG A 155 22.39 17.49 -1.40
N ARG A 156 21.50 16.62 -0.88
CA ARG A 156 20.83 15.58 -1.65
C ARG A 156 19.34 15.84 -1.70
N ARG A 157 18.78 15.89 -2.90
CA ARG A 157 17.33 15.91 -3.10
C ARG A 157 16.82 14.48 -3.10
N TRP A 158 15.71 14.25 -2.43
CA TRP A 158 15.00 12.98 -2.45
C TRP A 158 13.54 13.18 -2.84
N ASN A 159 12.94 12.11 -3.34
CA ASN A 159 11.52 12.01 -3.65
C ASN A 159 11.12 10.56 -3.32
N ASP A 160 10.01 10.38 -2.62
CA ASP A 160 9.54 9.08 -2.16
C ASP A 160 8.92 8.21 -3.28
N LEU A 161 8.78 8.76 -4.50
CA LEU A 161 8.38 8.03 -5.70
C LEU A 161 9.57 7.69 -6.63
N ASP A 162 10.81 8.01 -6.24
CA ASP A 162 12.02 7.75 -7.04
C ASP A 162 12.98 6.84 -6.25
N LEU A 163 13.04 5.56 -6.64
CA LEU A 163 13.89 4.55 -5.99
C LEU A 163 15.36 4.96 -5.93
N GLY A 164 15.90 5.53 -7.01
CA GLY A 164 17.29 5.92 -7.07
C GLY A 164 17.62 7.09 -6.13
N ARG A 165 16.75 8.09 -6.07
CA ARG A 165 16.90 9.22 -5.14
C ARG A 165 16.69 8.82 -3.69
N LEU A 166 15.72 7.94 -3.44
CA LEU A 166 15.45 7.42 -2.11
C LEU A 166 16.63 6.55 -1.61
N ALA A 167 17.14 5.65 -2.47
CA ALA A 167 18.33 4.86 -2.17
C ALA A 167 19.56 5.72 -1.88
N GLY A 168 19.71 6.83 -2.62
CA GLY A 168 20.80 7.78 -2.39
C GLY A 168 20.83 8.42 -1.00
N LEU A 169 19.73 8.39 -0.23
CA LEU A 169 19.72 8.85 1.16
C LEU A 169 20.55 7.97 2.09
N LEU A 170 20.68 6.67 1.76
CA LEU A 170 21.45 5.73 2.58
C LEU A 170 22.92 6.11 2.71
N ASP A 171 23.50 6.74 1.67
CA ASP A 171 24.88 7.25 1.73
C ASP A 171 25.01 8.48 2.63
N ALA A 172 23.91 9.21 2.85
CA ALA A 172 23.90 10.47 3.58
C ALA A 172 23.54 10.28 5.06
N LEU A 173 22.98 9.14 5.42
CA LEU A 173 22.47 8.87 6.75
C LEU A 173 23.39 7.94 7.54
N PRO A 174 23.58 8.18 8.86
CA PRO A 174 24.23 7.23 9.75
C PRO A 174 23.43 5.92 9.81
N ASP A 175 24.10 4.82 10.13
CA ASP A 175 23.52 3.47 10.08
C ASP A 175 22.24 3.30 10.90
N GLN A 176 22.17 3.97 12.04
CA GLN A 176 21.00 3.95 12.93
C GLN A 176 19.75 4.59 12.32
N ASP A 177 19.88 5.50 11.36
CA ASP A 177 18.80 6.25 10.73
C ASP A 177 18.38 5.66 9.36
N ARG A 178 19.04 4.58 8.92
CA ARG A 178 18.75 3.90 7.63
C ARG A 178 17.50 3.01 7.63
N PRO A 179 17.08 2.36 8.75
CA PRO A 179 15.94 1.45 8.73
C PRO A 179 14.66 2.05 8.13
N PRO A 180 14.26 3.30 8.44
CA PRO A 180 13.08 3.91 7.81
C PRO A 180 13.21 4.06 6.28
N VAL A 181 14.43 4.29 5.77
CA VAL A 181 14.68 4.41 4.31
C VAL A 181 14.55 3.05 3.65
N TRP A 182 15.13 1.99 4.20
CA TRP A 182 14.92 0.63 3.67
C TRP A 182 13.46 0.21 3.71
N ARG A 183 12.73 0.52 4.80
CA ARG A 183 11.28 0.30 4.85
C ARG A 183 10.57 1.03 3.70
N ARG A 184 10.85 2.33 3.50
CA ARG A 184 10.21 3.13 2.45
C ARG A 184 10.57 2.64 1.04
N LEU A 185 11.80 2.15 0.81
CA LEU A 185 12.20 1.49 -0.42
C LEU A 185 11.39 0.21 -0.66
N GLY A 186 11.17 -0.60 0.38
CA GLY A 186 10.30 -1.78 0.33
C GLY A 186 8.86 -1.42 -0.01
N ASP A 187 8.31 -0.40 0.67
CA ASP A 187 6.97 0.14 0.41
C ASP A 187 6.83 0.60 -1.04
N LEU A 188 7.83 1.34 -1.57
CA LEU A 188 7.80 1.84 -2.95
C LEU A 188 7.93 0.71 -3.98
N ALA A 189 8.79 -0.28 -3.75
CA ALA A 189 8.91 -1.42 -4.65
C ALA A 189 7.59 -2.20 -4.74
N LEU A 190 6.96 -2.47 -3.60
CA LEU A 190 5.66 -3.15 -3.54
C LEU A 190 4.55 -2.32 -4.20
N PHE A 191 4.50 -1.02 -3.94
CA PHE A 191 3.54 -0.10 -4.55
C PHE A 191 3.67 -0.07 -6.07
N LEU A 192 4.88 0.09 -6.60
CA LEU A 192 5.12 0.12 -8.04
C LEU A 192 4.75 -1.22 -8.70
N ALA A 193 5.18 -2.34 -8.11
CA ALA A 193 4.89 -3.67 -8.65
C ALA A 193 3.40 -4.03 -8.55
N GLY A 194 2.73 -3.61 -7.49
CA GLY A 194 1.32 -3.90 -7.25
C GLY A 194 0.37 -2.97 -8.02
N VAL A 195 0.64 -1.68 -8.06
CA VAL A 195 -0.31 -0.70 -8.63
C VAL A 195 0.03 -0.33 -10.08
N PHE A 196 1.32 -0.25 -10.43
CA PHE A 196 1.78 0.21 -11.74
C PHE A 196 2.72 -0.80 -12.45
N PRO A 197 2.33 -2.06 -12.63
CA PRO A 197 3.21 -3.08 -13.23
C PRO A 197 3.74 -2.68 -14.61
N ALA A 198 2.96 -1.98 -15.42
CA ALA A 198 3.41 -1.47 -16.72
C ALA A 198 4.49 -0.38 -16.65
N ALA A 199 4.67 0.27 -15.49
CA ALA A 199 5.74 1.24 -15.30
C ALA A 199 7.08 0.56 -15.01
N LEU A 200 7.08 -0.68 -14.50
CA LEU A 200 8.29 -1.44 -14.20
C LEU A 200 9.11 -1.73 -15.47
N ASP A 201 8.44 -2.19 -16.53
CA ASP A 201 9.08 -2.47 -17.80
C ASP A 201 9.81 -1.24 -18.36
N ARG A 202 9.15 -0.08 -18.27
CA ARG A 202 9.72 1.20 -18.71
C ARG A 202 10.86 1.67 -17.81
N ALA A 203 10.76 1.47 -16.50
CA ALA A 203 11.83 1.83 -15.57
C ALA A 203 13.09 1.01 -15.79
N LEU A 204 12.93 -0.30 -16.00
CA LEU A 204 14.05 -1.22 -16.27
C LEU A 204 14.65 -1.01 -17.66
N ALA A 205 13.83 -0.64 -18.66
CA ALA A 205 14.31 -0.39 -20.01
C ALA A 205 15.16 0.87 -20.17
N GLY A 206 15.06 1.84 -19.23
CA GLY A 206 15.65 3.15 -19.50
C GLY A 206 16.42 3.86 -18.39
N ARG A 207 16.12 3.64 -17.12
CA ARG A 207 16.66 4.48 -16.03
C ARG A 207 17.13 3.73 -14.79
N LEU A 208 16.65 2.53 -14.55
CA LEU A 208 16.96 1.77 -13.37
C LEU A 208 17.96 0.66 -13.69
N ASP A 209 19.17 0.78 -13.15
CA ASP A 209 20.14 -0.30 -13.14
C ASP A 209 19.94 -1.13 -11.85
N PRO A 210 19.42 -2.37 -11.94
CA PRO A 210 19.11 -3.19 -10.76
C PRO A 210 20.36 -3.56 -9.96
N VAL A 211 21.50 -3.80 -10.61
CA VAL A 211 22.74 -4.17 -9.93
C VAL A 211 23.25 -2.97 -9.14
N ARG A 212 23.27 -1.80 -9.76
CA ARG A 212 23.70 -0.56 -9.10
C ARG A 212 22.78 -0.21 -7.93
N LEU A 213 21.44 -0.37 -8.10
CA LEU A 213 20.47 -0.11 -7.03
C LEU A 213 20.69 -1.06 -5.85
N ALA A 214 20.88 -2.35 -6.11
CA ALA A 214 21.19 -3.35 -5.09
C ALA A 214 22.44 -2.96 -4.29
N LEU A 215 23.53 -2.69 -4.95
CA LEU A 215 24.81 -2.32 -4.32
C LEU A 215 24.69 -1.01 -3.50
N THR A 216 24.01 0.01 -4.05
CA THR A 216 23.77 1.28 -3.34
C THR A 216 22.97 1.09 -2.05
N THR A 217 22.08 0.11 -2.03
CA THR A 217 21.23 -0.16 -0.85
C THR A 217 21.79 -1.21 0.11
N GLY A 218 22.99 -1.71 -0.16
CA GLY A 218 23.68 -2.71 0.67
C GLY A 218 23.20 -4.14 0.45
N LEU A 219 22.62 -4.42 -0.73
CA LEU A 219 22.26 -5.77 -1.17
C LEU A 219 23.33 -6.35 -2.09
N GLY A 220 23.42 -7.68 -2.15
CA GLY A 220 24.12 -8.36 -3.24
C GLY A 220 23.38 -8.19 -4.58
N PRO A 221 24.01 -8.56 -5.72
CA PRO A 221 23.34 -8.50 -7.01
C PRO A 221 22.11 -9.43 -7.04
N PRO A 222 21.02 -9.02 -7.73
CA PRO A 222 19.85 -9.88 -7.90
C PRO A 222 20.18 -11.11 -8.74
N SER A 223 19.40 -12.17 -8.60
CA SER A 223 19.52 -13.36 -9.43
C SER A 223 19.25 -13.02 -10.91
N VAL A 224 20.00 -13.67 -11.80
CA VAL A 224 19.81 -13.50 -13.26
C VAL A 224 18.50 -14.18 -13.67
N GLY A 225 17.76 -13.54 -14.58
CA GLY A 225 16.55 -14.12 -15.17
C GLY A 225 15.24 -13.80 -14.45
N LEU A 226 15.25 -12.97 -13.40
CA LEU A 226 14.02 -12.49 -12.78
C LEU A 226 13.24 -11.58 -13.73
N GLY A 227 11.94 -11.83 -13.86
CA GLY A 227 11.03 -10.87 -14.49
C GLY A 227 10.89 -9.56 -13.70
N PRO A 228 10.33 -8.50 -14.31
CA PRO A 228 10.20 -7.19 -13.65
C PRO A 228 9.48 -7.25 -12.30
N ALA A 229 8.36 -7.97 -12.22
CA ALA A 229 7.61 -8.11 -10.98
C ALA A 229 8.38 -8.87 -9.90
N GLU A 230 9.00 -10.00 -10.28
CA GLU A 230 9.82 -10.83 -9.38
C GLU A 230 11.04 -10.06 -8.85
N LEU A 231 11.66 -9.26 -9.70
CA LEU A 231 12.78 -8.40 -9.32
C LEU A 231 12.37 -7.37 -8.26
N PHE A 232 11.20 -6.75 -8.42
CA PHE A 232 10.70 -5.77 -7.45
C PHE A 232 10.21 -6.43 -6.15
N GLU A 233 9.63 -7.63 -6.22
CA GLU A 233 9.35 -8.46 -5.03
C GLU A 233 10.66 -8.77 -4.28
N TRP A 234 11.70 -9.20 -5.01
CA TRP A 234 13.01 -9.48 -4.42
C TRP A 234 13.61 -8.25 -3.73
N PHE A 235 13.56 -7.08 -4.37
CA PHE A 235 14.01 -5.82 -3.78
C PHE A 235 13.20 -5.50 -2.53
N GLY A 236 11.89 -5.49 -2.62
CA GLY A 236 10.99 -5.15 -1.51
C GLY A 236 11.21 -6.05 -0.29
N ALA A 237 11.21 -7.37 -0.49
CA ALA A 237 11.48 -8.35 0.57
C ALA A 237 12.86 -8.16 1.19
N SER A 238 13.89 -7.93 0.37
CA SER A 238 15.27 -7.73 0.85
C SER A 238 15.39 -6.46 1.68
N TRP A 239 14.78 -5.36 1.27
CA TRP A 239 14.79 -4.10 2.03
C TRP A 239 13.98 -4.19 3.33
N TYR A 240 12.83 -4.85 3.33
CA TYR A 240 12.10 -5.11 4.59
C TYR A 240 12.93 -5.95 5.57
N ARG A 241 13.64 -6.98 5.07
CA ARG A 241 14.53 -7.80 5.90
C ARG A 241 15.72 -6.99 6.43
N LEU A 242 16.31 -6.09 5.63
CA LEU A 242 17.36 -5.18 6.10
C LEU A 242 16.84 -4.22 7.17
N ALA A 243 15.68 -3.60 6.95
CA ALA A 243 15.05 -2.74 7.94
C ALA A 243 14.78 -3.49 9.25
N ALA A 244 14.23 -4.71 9.17
CA ALA A 244 13.93 -5.56 10.34
C ALA A 244 15.19 -5.91 11.16
N ARG A 245 16.31 -6.23 10.50
CA ARG A 245 17.57 -6.57 11.17
C ARG A 245 18.19 -5.39 11.93
N ARG A 246 17.94 -4.17 11.48
CA ARG A 246 18.51 -2.94 12.04
C ARG A 246 17.55 -2.20 12.98
N THR A 247 16.29 -2.64 13.07
CA THR A 247 15.30 -2.11 14.02
C THR A 247 15.50 -2.80 15.38
N VAL A 248 16.42 -2.30 16.19
CA VAL A 248 16.81 -2.94 17.46
C VAL A 248 15.81 -2.66 18.58
N ALA A 249 15.13 -1.52 18.56
CA ALA A 249 14.36 -1.01 19.69
C ALA A 249 12.91 -1.54 19.79
N ALA A 250 12.33 -2.14 18.73
CA ALA A 250 10.94 -2.57 18.69
C ALA A 250 10.79 -3.95 18.05
N ARG A 251 10.71 -4.98 18.91
CA ARG A 251 10.55 -6.38 18.47
C ARG A 251 9.34 -6.58 17.56
N GLU A 252 8.21 -5.95 17.88
CA GLU A 252 6.96 -6.00 17.08
C GLU A 252 7.13 -5.38 15.71
N ALA A 253 7.74 -4.19 15.62
CA ALA A 253 8.00 -3.54 14.33
C ALA A 253 8.95 -4.38 13.44
N ALA A 254 9.95 -5.01 14.03
CA ALA A 254 10.85 -5.91 13.30
C ALA A 254 10.13 -7.19 12.85
N ALA A 255 9.19 -7.71 13.62
CA ALA A 255 8.36 -8.86 13.25
C ALA A 255 7.43 -8.50 12.08
N ALA A 256 6.72 -7.37 12.15
CA ALA A 256 5.88 -6.89 11.07
C ALA A 256 6.65 -6.67 9.75
N LEU A 257 7.90 -6.19 9.82
CA LEU A 257 8.72 -6.04 8.62
C LEU A 257 9.15 -7.39 8.01
N ARG A 258 9.39 -8.42 8.84
CA ARG A 258 9.68 -9.77 8.33
C ARG A 258 8.44 -10.38 7.69
N ASP A 259 7.30 -10.25 8.33
CA ASP A 259 6.02 -10.70 7.82
C ASP A 259 5.71 -10.09 6.44
N ARG A 260 5.90 -8.76 6.27
CA ARG A 260 5.77 -8.08 4.98
C ARG A 260 6.74 -8.63 3.93
N ALA A 261 7.96 -8.99 4.33
CA ALA A 261 8.95 -9.58 3.42
C ALA A 261 8.58 -10.99 2.99
N ASP A 262 7.96 -11.76 3.89
CA ASP A 262 7.60 -13.16 3.65
C ASP A 262 6.31 -13.28 2.82
N HIS A 263 5.40 -12.30 2.92
CA HIS A 263 4.15 -12.24 2.16
C HIS A 263 4.14 -11.19 1.03
N ILE A 264 5.31 -10.79 0.53
CA ILE A 264 5.38 -9.71 -0.48
C ILE A 264 4.70 -10.08 -1.80
N HIS A 265 4.73 -11.36 -2.15
CA HIS A 265 4.09 -11.90 -3.34
C HIS A 265 2.57 -11.76 -3.28
N GLU A 266 1.96 -12.21 -2.18
CA GLU A 266 0.52 -12.10 -1.91
C GLU A 266 0.10 -10.63 -1.87
N ALA A 267 0.85 -9.81 -1.16
CA ALA A 267 0.62 -8.36 -1.06
C ALA A 267 0.60 -7.69 -2.44
N ARG A 268 1.61 -7.97 -3.29
CA ARG A 268 1.65 -7.44 -4.67
C ARG A 268 0.44 -7.88 -5.48
N ARG A 269 0.06 -9.14 -5.38
CA ARG A 269 -1.06 -9.69 -6.15
C ARG A 269 -2.39 -9.11 -5.73
N VAL A 270 -2.60 -8.92 -4.44
CA VAL A 270 -3.79 -8.21 -3.92
C VAL A 270 -3.83 -6.78 -4.41
N LEU A 271 -2.71 -6.05 -4.36
CA LEU A 271 -2.62 -4.68 -4.88
C LEU A 271 -2.90 -4.61 -6.38
N ASN A 272 -2.43 -5.59 -7.16
CA ASN A 272 -2.73 -5.72 -8.59
C ASN A 272 -4.23 -5.88 -8.83
N ALA A 273 -4.89 -6.78 -8.07
CA ALA A 273 -6.33 -6.99 -8.15
C ALA A 273 -7.12 -5.72 -7.75
N ALA A 274 -6.69 -5.02 -6.70
CA ALA A 274 -7.31 -3.77 -6.25
C ALA A 274 -7.14 -2.66 -7.31
N ALA A 275 -5.94 -2.49 -7.83
CA ALA A 275 -5.65 -1.49 -8.86
C ALA A 275 -6.47 -1.73 -10.14
N ASP A 276 -6.46 -2.96 -10.63
CA ASP A 276 -7.11 -3.32 -11.90
C ASP A 276 -8.65 -3.22 -11.83
N ARG A 277 -9.25 -3.63 -10.71
CA ARG A 277 -10.71 -3.72 -10.58
C ARG A 277 -11.35 -2.46 -10.03
N TYR A 278 -10.67 -1.76 -9.13
CA TYR A 278 -11.30 -0.72 -8.32
C TYR A 278 -10.61 0.63 -8.37
N LEU A 279 -9.26 0.68 -8.47
CA LEU A 279 -8.55 1.96 -8.40
C LEU A 279 -8.35 2.62 -9.77
N MET A 280 -8.00 1.84 -10.82
CA MET A 280 -7.78 2.40 -12.16
C MET A 280 -9.06 2.77 -12.92
N PRO A 281 -10.18 2.01 -12.79
CA PRO A 281 -11.46 2.41 -13.39
C PRO A 281 -12.04 3.67 -12.73
N VAL A 282 -11.80 3.86 -11.46
CA VAL A 282 -12.07 5.10 -10.74
C VAL A 282 -10.92 6.03 -11.07
N THR A 283 -11.16 7.08 -11.85
CA THR A 283 -10.15 8.12 -12.15
C THR A 283 -9.82 8.86 -10.86
N ILE A 284 -8.99 8.24 -10.03
CA ILE A 284 -8.60 8.82 -8.75
C ILE A 284 -7.49 9.82 -9.06
N SER A 285 -7.83 11.10 -9.07
CA SER A 285 -6.91 12.21 -9.35
C SER A 285 -5.67 12.25 -8.44
N TRP A 286 -5.72 11.57 -7.29
CA TRP A 286 -4.60 11.52 -6.34
C TRP A 286 -3.51 10.50 -6.69
N LEU A 287 -3.80 9.55 -7.61
CA LEU A 287 -2.79 8.63 -8.16
C LEU A 287 -2.23 9.13 -9.49
N SER A 288 -2.76 10.25 -10.01
CA SER A 288 -2.19 10.92 -11.17
C SER A 288 -0.84 11.50 -10.78
N SER A 289 0.22 11.09 -11.47
CA SER A 289 1.54 11.70 -11.31
C SER A 289 1.43 13.21 -11.38
N PRO A 290 2.03 13.96 -10.46
CA PRO A 290 2.31 15.36 -10.72
C PRO A 290 3.26 15.42 -11.93
N ASP A 291 2.89 16.20 -12.94
CA ASP A 291 3.73 16.58 -14.07
C ASP A 291 5.09 17.15 -13.64
#